data_0bb333798db6c00c56c40d33adff614a
#
_entry.id   0bb333798db6c00c56c40d33adff614a
#
_cell.length_a   1.000
_cell.length_b   1.000
_cell.length_c   1.000
_cell.angle_alpha   90.00
_cell.angle_beta   90.00
_cell.angle_gamma   90.00
#
_symmetry.space_group_name_H-M   'P 1'
#
loop_
_entity.id
_entity.type
_entity.pdbx_description
1 polymer ?
#
loop_
_entity_poly.entity_id
_entity_poly.type
_entity_poly.pdbx_seq_one_letter_code
_entity_poly.pdbx_strand_id
1 'polypeptide(L)'
;MVLSEIFRGNNEVREAARAGVQIDTVSVASASDAASAADGSGKITGAIRPSAVAGSFYPADRTALKQLINQQLDYGRKLLQQLEPTLPAGVPRAVIVPHAGYIYSGTAAALAYALLERGRGSVTRAVIVGPTHRVAVRGVACSTAAAFETPLGTVPVDIAAERKALGLSVNEPLRSGTHARPGAPAPAMIVNGPTHAQEHAVEVQIPFLQTVLGPDLTIVPLNAGDATPQEVGDVLRALWGGPETVIVISSDLSHYHPHEVARALDDQTIADIAALHLPIHPRRACGAYPINGLLDVLKGRKGMRLFELGCSTSGDDGVVALAGQPRPAMRDADEPVVGYVSFAAWESKPEADALAGADDLGTSVRHPTVRCC
;
A
#
# COMPACT_ATOMS: atom_id res chain seq x y z
N MET A 1 -4.48 14.14 27.44
CA MET A 1 -5.89 13.79 27.71
C MET A 1 -6.61 13.16 26.51
N VAL A 2 -6.34 13.54 25.28
CA VAL A 2 -7.01 12.98 24.07
C VAL A 2 -6.58 11.54 23.74
N LEU A 3 -5.32 11.17 24.01
CA LEU A 3 -4.83 9.80 23.74
C LEU A 3 -5.46 8.74 24.64
N SER A 4 -5.77 9.08 25.91
CA SER A 4 -6.35 8.14 26.87
C SER A 4 -7.81 7.76 26.55
N GLU A 5 -8.55 8.58 25.81
CA GLU A 5 -9.94 8.26 25.41
C GLU A 5 -9.99 7.38 24.17
N ILE A 6 -9.06 7.59 23.21
CA ILE A 6 -8.91 6.71 22.04
C ILE A 6 -8.59 5.27 22.49
N PHE A 7 -7.75 5.13 23.52
CA PHE A 7 -7.30 3.82 24.01
C PHE A 7 -8.28 3.13 24.95
N ARG A 8 -9.22 3.83 25.62
CA ARG A 8 -10.27 3.16 26.40
C ARG A 8 -11.27 2.41 25.53
N GLY A 9 -11.72 2.99 24.43
CA GLY A 9 -12.59 2.30 23.47
C GLY A 9 -11.92 1.06 22.83
N ASN A 10 -10.60 1.12 22.61
CA ASN A 10 -9.84 0.00 22.05
C ASN A 10 -9.66 -1.17 23.05
N ASN A 11 -9.62 -0.92 24.36
CA ASN A 11 -9.49 -2.00 25.35
C ASN A 11 -10.76 -2.88 25.43
N GLU A 12 -11.95 -2.31 25.33
CA GLU A 12 -13.20 -3.07 25.31
C GLU A 12 -13.31 -3.94 24.05
N VAL A 13 -12.86 -3.45 22.91
CA VAL A 13 -12.83 -4.20 21.63
C VAL A 13 -11.76 -5.31 21.68
N ARG A 14 -10.63 -5.06 22.34
CA ARG A 14 -9.56 -6.07 22.55
C ARG A 14 -9.99 -7.21 23.47
N GLU A 15 -10.73 -6.93 24.54
CA GLU A 15 -11.27 -7.96 25.41
C GLU A 15 -12.29 -8.83 24.69
N ALA A 16 -13.14 -8.25 23.84
CA ALA A 16 -14.09 -9.00 23.01
C ALA A 16 -13.36 -9.90 21.96
N ALA A 17 -12.27 -9.43 21.36
CA ALA A 17 -11.46 -10.20 20.42
C ALA A 17 -10.67 -11.35 21.10
N ARG A 18 -10.22 -11.16 22.35
CA ARG A 18 -9.56 -12.20 23.17
C ARG A 18 -10.54 -13.29 23.65
N ALA A 19 -11.84 -13.01 23.69
CA ALA A 19 -12.88 -13.94 24.13
C ALA A 19 -13.29 -15.01 23.11
N GLY A 20 -12.58 -15.17 21.98
CA GLY A 20 -12.64 -16.33 21.10
C GLY A 20 -14.05 -16.64 20.55
N VAL A 21 -14.56 -15.85 19.62
CA VAL A 21 -15.73 -16.24 18.83
C VAL A 21 -15.32 -17.28 17.78
N GLN A 22 -15.79 -18.48 17.95
CA GLN A 22 -15.63 -19.59 16.99
C GLN A 22 -16.38 -19.27 15.71
N ILE A 23 -15.68 -19.27 14.56
CA ILE A 23 -16.27 -18.98 13.25
C ILE A 23 -16.77 -20.30 12.64
N ASP A 24 -18.09 -20.43 12.51
CA ASP A 24 -18.73 -21.51 11.77
C ASP A 24 -18.43 -21.40 10.27
N THR A 25 -18.06 -22.52 9.69
CA THR A 25 -17.77 -22.65 8.24
C THR A 25 -19.05 -22.51 7.41
N VAL A 26 -19.18 -21.40 6.71
CA VAL A 26 -20.27 -21.18 5.74
C VAL A 26 -19.87 -21.75 4.38
N SER A 27 -20.75 -22.58 3.86
CA SER A 27 -20.70 -23.24 2.54
C SER A 27 -20.57 -22.22 1.41
N VAL A 28 -19.57 -22.42 0.54
CA VAL A 28 -19.30 -21.57 -0.64
C VAL A 28 -20.29 -21.91 -1.76
N ALA A 29 -21.22 -21.03 -2.05
CA ALA A 29 -22.00 -21.06 -3.28
C ALA A 29 -21.13 -20.56 -4.45
N SER A 30 -21.08 -21.36 -5.53
CA SER A 30 -20.34 -21.04 -6.75
C SER A 30 -20.98 -19.84 -7.47
N ALA A 31 -20.27 -18.70 -7.49
CA ALA A 31 -20.66 -17.56 -8.32
C ALA A 31 -20.22 -17.82 -9.77
N SER A 32 -21.19 -17.79 -10.69
CA SER A 32 -20.99 -17.92 -12.13
C SER A 32 -20.26 -16.70 -12.71
N ASP A 33 -19.26 -16.97 -13.56
CA ASP A 33 -18.43 -16.01 -14.28
C ASP A 33 -19.25 -15.07 -15.18
N ALA A 34 -19.46 -13.82 -14.77
CA ALA A 34 -19.97 -12.77 -15.63
C ALA A 34 -19.23 -11.46 -15.35
N ALA A 35 -18.16 -11.23 -16.08
CA ALA A 35 -17.44 -9.95 -16.05
C ALA A 35 -17.86 -9.07 -17.22
N SER A 36 -18.44 -7.91 -16.94
CA SER A 36 -18.65 -6.81 -17.90
C SER A 36 -18.26 -5.50 -17.24
N ALA A 37 -17.52 -4.66 -17.96
CA ALA A 37 -17.02 -3.37 -17.48
C ALA A 37 -18.17 -2.36 -17.26
N ALA A 38 -17.90 -1.27 -16.50
CA ALA A 38 -18.82 -0.15 -16.37
C ALA A 38 -19.15 0.42 -17.75
N ASP A 39 -20.43 0.59 -18.03
CA ASP A 39 -20.86 1.38 -19.16
C ASP A 39 -20.64 2.88 -18.86
N GLY A 40 -20.58 3.73 -19.89
CA GLY A 40 -20.35 5.16 -19.74
C GLY A 40 -21.41 5.93 -18.90
N SER A 41 -22.36 5.23 -18.26
CA SER A 41 -23.38 5.77 -17.35
C SER A 41 -22.96 5.72 -15.89
N GLY A 42 -21.75 5.20 -15.56
CA GLY A 42 -21.27 5.02 -14.18
C GLY A 42 -21.90 3.83 -13.46
N LYS A 43 -22.70 2.99 -14.14
CA LYS A 43 -23.29 1.78 -13.57
C LYS A 43 -22.31 0.63 -13.63
N ILE A 44 -21.99 0.05 -12.47
CA ILE A 44 -21.15 -1.15 -12.39
C ILE A 44 -21.95 -2.32 -12.99
N THR A 45 -21.41 -2.91 -14.06
CA THR A 45 -21.96 -4.10 -14.70
C THR A 45 -20.99 -5.26 -14.51
N GLY A 46 -21.36 -6.26 -13.72
CA GLY A 46 -20.53 -7.43 -13.41
C GLY A 46 -20.60 -7.80 -11.92
N ALA A 47 -19.88 -8.86 -11.54
CA ALA A 47 -19.87 -9.37 -10.18
C ALA A 47 -19.19 -8.36 -9.24
N ILE A 48 -19.81 -8.10 -8.08
CA ILE A 48 -19.22 -7.32 -7.00
C ILE A 48 -18.64 -8.31 -5.99
N ARG A 49 -17.38 -8.12 -5.61
CA ARG A 49 -16.77 -8.88 -4.52
C ARG A 49 -17.22 -8.27 -3.19
N PRO A 50 -18.00 -9.01 -2.37
CA PRO A 50 -18.44 -8.52 -1.07
C PRO A 50 -17.28 -8.38 -0.09
N SER A 51 -17.43 -7.57 0.96
CA SER A 51 -16.45 -7.49 2.05
C SER A 51 -16.28 -8.86 2.71
N ALA A 52 -15.03 -9.33 2.83
CA ALA A 52 -14.73 -10.61 3.50
C ALA A 52 -14.37 -10.42 4.98
N VAL A 53 -13.88 -9.24 5.38
CA VAL A 53 -13.35 -8.99 6.73
C VAL A 53 -13.97 -7.79 7.44
N ALA A 54 -15.07 -7.25 6.93
CA ALA A 54 -15.89 -6.27 7.65
C ALA A 54 -16.45 -6.87 8.95
N GLY A 55 -16.31 -6.16 10.07
CA GLY A 55 -16.67 -6.64 11.41
C GLY A 55 -15.55 -7.40 12.12
N SER A 56 -14.48 -7.80 11.43
CA SER A 56 -13.32 -8.49 12.04
C SER A 56 -12.02 -7.68 11.95
N PHE A 57 -11.66 -7.14 10.78
CA PHE A 57 -10.45 -6.31 10.61
C PHE A 57 -10.75 -4.82 10.76
N TYR A 58 -11.97 -4.42 10.45
CA TYR A 58 -12.45 -3.06 10.59
C TYR A 58 -13.98 -3.08 10.86
N PRO A 59 -14.58 -2.01 11.43
CA PRO A 59 -16.00 -1.98 11.74
C PRO A 59 -16.88 -2.22 10.51
N ALA A 60 -17.91 -3.09 10.65
CA ALA A 60 -18.92 -3.30 9.61
C ALA A 60 -19.92 -2.14 9.52
N ASP A 61 -20.13 -1.39 10.61
CA ASP A 61 -20.94 -0.19 10.59
C ASP A 61 -20.23 0.96 9.89
N ARG A 62 -20.91 1.58 8.91
CA ARG A 62 -20.35 2.68 8.11
C ARG A 62 -19.90 3.86 8.94
N THR A 63 -20.67 4.23 9.95
CA THR A 63 -20.40 5.42 10.78
C THR A 63 -19.19 5.16 11.68
N ALA A 64 -19.17 4.00 12.35
CA ALA A 64 -18.06 3.59 13.19
C ALA A 64 -16.75 3.47 12.38
N LEU A 65 -16.80 2.90 11.16
CA LEU A 65 -15.65 2.80 10.28
C LEU A 65 -15.11 4.18 9.88
N LYS A 66 -15.98 5.11 9.48
CA LYS A 66 -15.58 6.49 9.16
C LYS A 66 -14.96 7.21 10.36
N GLN A 67 -15.53 7.05 11.53
CA GLN A 67 -15.00 7.65 12.75
C GLN A 67 -13.61 7.11 13.08
N LEU A 68 -13.42 5.79 13.03
CA LEU A 68 -12.12 5.16 13.28
C LEU A 68 -11.06 5.62 12.29
N ILE A 69 -11.35 5.59 10.98
CA ILE A 69 -10.41 6.05 9.94
C ILE A 69 -10.04 7.52 10.15
N ASN A 70 -11.01 8.39 10.40
CA ASN A 70 -10.75 9.82 10.61
C ASN A 70 -9.87 10.05 11.84
N GLN A 71 -10.13 9.35 12.96
CA GLN A 71 -9.29 9.43 14.16
C GLN A 71 -7.85 9.01 13.87
N GLN A 72 -7.65 7.92 13.13
CA GLN A 72 -6.32 7.43 12.75
C GLN A 72 -5.62 8.39 11.78
N LEU A 73 -6.34 8.95 10.81
CA LEU A 73 -5.81 9.97 9.91
C LEU A 73 -5.43 11.26 10.65
N ASP A 74 -6.23 11.70 11.63
CA ASP A 74 -5.91 12.87 12.47
C ASP A 74 -4.64 12.64 13.27
N TYR A 75 -4.44 11.43 13.79
CA TYR A 75 -3.20 11.03 14.46
C TYR A 75 -2.03 11.04 13.46
N GLY A 76 -2.19 10.42 12.30
CA GLY A 76 -1.17 10.40 11.24
C GLY A 76 -0.76 11.80 10.79
N ARG A 77 -1.72 12.72 10.56
CA ARG A 77 -1.43 14.13 10.18
C ARG A 77 -0.60 14.85 11.23
N LYS A 78 -0.91 14.66 12.53
CA LYS A 78 -0.14 15.26 13.63
C LYS A 78 1.30 14.75 13.67
N LEU A 79 1.50 13.45 13.45
CA LEU A 79 2.83 12.87 13.41
C LEU A 79 3.61 13.35 12.18
N LEU A 80 2.98 13.40 11.02
CA LEU A 80 3.62 13.84 9.77
C LEU A 80 4.16 15.27 9.84
N GLN A 81 3.55 16.16 10.61
CA GLN A 81 4.08 17.53 10.82
C GLN A 81 5.53 17.53 11.31
N GLN A 82 5.98 16.48 12.00
CA GLN A 82 7.36 16.33 12.47
C GLN A 82 8.31 15.83 11.36
N LEU A 83 7.77 15.09 10.35
CA LEU A 83 8.53 14.55 9.23
C LEU A 83 8.51 15.46 7.99
N GLU A 84 7.50 16.34 7.85
CA GLU A 84 7.30 17.18 6.67
C GLU A 84 8.55 17.94 6.20
N PRO A 85 9.42 18.48 7.08
CA PRO A 85 10.64 19.16 6.64
C PRO A 85 11.62 18.25 5.90
N THR A 86 11.49 16.91 6.05
CA THR A 86 12.39 15.92 5.45
C THR A 86 11.79 15.20 4.24
N LEU A 87 10.46 15.34 4.06
CA LEU A 87 9.74 14.64 3.00
C LEU A 87 9.58 15.51 1.75
N PRO A 88 9.60 14.91 0.55
CA PRO A 88 9.31 15.65 -0.67
C PRO A 88 7.89 16.23 -0.67
N ALA A 89 7.72 17.39 -1.31
CA ALA A 89 6.41 17.94 -1.58
C ALA A 89 5.62 17.06 -2.58
N GLY A 90 4.29 17.21 -2.58
CA GLY A 90 3.40 16.52 -3.52
C GLY A 90 2.96 15.13 -3.05
N VAL A 91 2.35 14.40 -3.97
CA VAL A 91 1.74 13.08 -3.72
C VAL A 91 2.79 11.99 -3.93
N PRO A 92 2.96 11.04 -3.00
CA PRO A 92 3.83 9.89 -3.25
C PRO A 92 3.30 9.01 -4.39
N ARG A 93 4.20 8.44 -5.16
CA ARG A 93 3.89 7.53 -6.27
C ARG A 93 3.63 6.09 -5.81
N ALA A 94 4.20 5.70 -4.67
CA ALA A 94 3.98 4.41 -4.07
C ALA A 94 4.03 4.53 -2.54
N VAL A 95 3.31 3.63 -1.87
CA VAL A 95 3.36 3.45 -0.42
C VAL A 95 3.48 1.97 -0.08
N ILE A 96 4.12 1.66 1.06
CA ILE A 96 4.05 0.35 1.71
C ILE A 96 3.29 0.58 3.01
N VAL A 97 2.25 -0.22 3.26
CA VAL A 97 1.35 -0.09 4.41
C VAL A 97 0.97 -1.44 4.97
N PRO A 98 0.74 -1.56 6.30
CA PRO A 98 0.33 -2.82 6.93
C PRO A 98 -1.15 -3.14 6.65
N HIS A 99 -1.56 -4.40 6.94
CA HIS A 99 -2.90 -4.90 6.68
C HIS A 99 -3.51 -5.73 7.82
N ALA A 100 -2.97 -5.63 9.03
CA ALA A 100 -3.65 -6.17 10.20
C ALA A 100 -4.96 -5.40 10.49
N GLY A 101 -5.73 -5.87 11.48
CA GLY A 101 -6.93 -5.15 11.91
C GLY A 101 -6.62 -3.70 12.29
N TYR A 102 -7.53 -2.78 11.96
CA TYR A 102 -7.33 -1.33 12.12
C TYR A 102 -6.97 -0.90 13.54
N ILE A 103 -7.45 -1.62 14.56
CA ILE A 103 -7.10 -1.36 15.96
C ILE A 103 -5.61 -1.58 16.26
N TYR A 104 -4.91 -2.37 15.45
CA TYR A 104 -3.50 -2.70 15.61
C TYR A 104 -2.61 -1.88 14.68
N SER A 105 -2.91 -1.91 13.38
CA SER A 105 -2.03 -1.37 12.34
C SER A 105 -2.52 -0.07 11.70
N GLY A 106 -3.77 0.34 11.96
CA GLY A 106 -4.38 1.47 11.28
C GLY A 106 -3.68 2.81 11.52
N THR A 107 -3.09 3.02 12.71
CA THR A 107 -2.31 4.24 12.99
C THR A 107 -1.00 4.29 12.20
N ALA A 108 -0.32 3.15 12.02
CA ALA A 108 0.85 3.07 11.16
C ALA A 108 0.49 3.30 9.69
N ALA A 109 -0.57 2.65 9.19
CA ALA A 109 -1.09 2.85 7.83
C ALA A 109 -1.50 4.31 7.59
N ALA A 110 -2.08 4.97 8.58
CA ALA A 110 -2.56 6.35 8.48
C ALA A 110 -1.47 7.37 8.15
N LEU A 111 -0.19 7.11 8.47
CA LEU A 111 0.92 7.97 8.04
C LEU A 111 0.98 8.09 6.52
N ALA A 112 0.99 6.96 5.82
CA ALA A 112 1.03 6.95 4.37
C ALA A 112 -0.26 7.49 3.75
N TYR A 113 -1.43 7.13 4.31
CA TYR A 113 -2.71 7.60 3.80
C TYR A 113 -2.94 9.09 3.98
N ALA A 114 -2.48 9.69 5.07
CA ALA A 114 -2.54 11.14 5.25
C ALA A 114 -1.68 11.90 4.21
N LEU A 115 -0.57 11.32 3.74
CA LEU A 115 0.18 11.87 2.60
C LEU A 115 -0.59 11.74 1.28
N LEU A 116 -1.34 10.65 1.09
CA LEU A 116 -2.16 10.45 -0.11
C LEU A 116 -3.35 11.40 -0.21
N GLU A 117 -3.80 12.02 0.88
CA GLU A 117 -4.82 13.08 0.86
C GLU A 117 -4.45 14.26 -0.06
N ARG A 118 -3.15 14.51 -0.23
CA ARG A 118 -2.63 15.52 -1.18
C ARG A 118 -3.01 15.22 -2.63
N GLY A 119 -3.36 13.95 -2.92
CA GLY A 119 -3.80 13.45 -4.22
C GLY A 119 -5.31 13.47 -4.44
N ARG A 120 -6.12 13.93 -3.47
CA ARG A 120 -7.57 14.00 -3.61
C ARG A 120 -7.99 14.76 -4.86
N GLY A 121 -8.82 14.13 -5.71
CA GLY A 121 -9.28 14.70 -6.98
C GLY A 121 -8.27 14.64 -8.13
N SER A 122 -7.01 14.24 -7.88
CA SER A 122 -6.00 14.05 -8.93
C SER A 122 -5.57 12.59 -9.06
N VAL A 123 -5.47 11.86 -7.97
CA VAL A 123 -5.24 10.40 -7.97
C VAL A 123 -6.59 9.71 -8.04
N THR A 124 -6.86 9.05 -9.15
CA THR A 124 -8.14 8.35 -9.43
C THR A 124 -7.96 6.85 -9.57
N ARG A 125 -6.72 6.34 -9.53
CA ARG A 125 -6.43 4.92 -9.61
C ARG A 125 -5.45 4.47 -8.52
N ALA A 126 -5.79 3.41 -7.80
CA ALA A 126 -4.89 2.72 -6.88
C ALA A 126 -4.61 1.30 -7.35
N VAL A 127 -3.35 0.98 -7.64
CA VAL A 127 -2.89 -0.40 -7.87
C VAL A 127 -2.49 -0.97 -6.52
N ILE A 128 -3.28 -1.90 -5.99
CA ILE A 128 -3.09 -2.47 -4.66
C ILE A 128 -2.52 -3.87 -4.81
N VAL A 129 -1.34 -4.13 -4.26
CA VAL A 129 -0.71 -5.45 -4.33
C VAL A 129 -0.49 -5.98 -2.92
N GLY A 130 -1.19 -7.05 -2.59
CA GLY A 130 -1.05 -7.79 -1.32
C GLY A 130 -0.50 -9.20 -1.54
N PRO A 131 -0.11 -9.91 -0.46
CA PRO A 131 0.19 -11.34 -0.51
C PRO A 131 -1.08 -12.18 -0.67
N THR A 132 -0.91 -13.47 -0.87
CA THR A 132 -1.97 -14.46 -0.78
C THR A 132 -1.85 -15.23 0.53
N HIS A 133 -2.87 -15.15 1.40
CA HIS A 133 -2.92 -15.90 2.67
C HIS A 133 -3.80 -17.15 2.58
N ARG A 134 -4.76 -17.18 1.65
CA ARG A 134 -5.81 -18.20 1.58
C ARG A 134 -5.63 -19.16 0.41
N VAL A 135 -5.24 -18.66 -0.75
CA VAL A 135 -5.13 -19.46 -1.97
C VAL A 135 -3.75 -19.24 -2.57
N ALA A 136 -2.95 -20.30 -2.63
CA ALA A 136 -1.62 -20.22 -3.24
C ALA A 136 -1.73 -19.90 -4.74
N VAL A 137 -0.84 -19.02 -5.21
CA VAL A 137 -0.71 -18.68 -6.62
C VAL A 137 0.77 -18.58 -7.01
N ARG A 138 1.09 -18.95 -8.24
CA ARG A 138 2.38 -18.65 -8.87
C ARG A 138 2.22 -17.41 -9.74
N GLY A 139 3.02 -16.36 -9.45
CA GLY A 139 2.91 -15.07 -10.12
C GLY A 139 1.97 -14.10 -9.40
N VAL A 140 1.29 -13.25 -10.16
CA VAL A 140 0.41 -12.17 -9.67
C VAL A 140 -1.00 -12.35 -10.19
N ALA A 141 -1.96 -12.52 -9.28
CA ALA A 141 -3.36 -12.72 -9.63
C ALA A 141 -4.15 -11.41 -9.63
N CYS A 142 -4.86 -11.11 -10.72
CA CYS A 142 -5.91 -10.09 -10.75
C CYS A 142 -7.29 -10.72 -10.53
N SER A 143 -8.28 -9.89 -10.23
CA SER A 143 -9.64 -10.33 -9.90
C SER A 143 -10.50 -10.55 -11.14
N THR A 144 -11.59 -11.31 -11.00
CA THR A 144 -12.71 -11.37 -11.97
C THR A 144 -13.83 -10.39 -11.60
N ALA A 145 -13.77 -9.72 -10.44
CA ALA A 145 -14.81 -8.82 -9.98
C ALA A 145 -14.77 -7.48 -10.73
N ALA A 146 -15.95 -6.91 -10.97
CA ALA A 146 -16.08 -5.57 -11.54
C ALA A 146 -15.95 -4.46 -10.49
N ALA A 147 -16.14 -4.79 -9.21
CA ALA A 147 -16.00 -3.87 -8.09
C ALA A 147 -15.75 -4.64 -6.79
N PHE A 148 -15.22 -3.93 -5.79
CA PHE A 148 -15.08 -4.39 -4.42
C PHE A 148 -16.02 -3.60 -3.51
N GLU A 149 -16.73 -4.30 -2.62
CA GLU A 149 -17.62 -3.69 -1.65
C GLU A 149 -16.89 -3.48 -0.31
N THR A 150 -17.19 -2.35 0.32
CA THR A 150 -16.84 -2.04 1.71
C THR A 150 -18.05 -1.41 2.41
N PRO A 151 -18.07 -1.26 3.73
CA PRO A 151 -19.14 -0.52 4.41
C PRO A 151 -19.25 0.95 3.96
N LEU A 152 -18.21 1.50 3.33
CA LEU A 152 -18.23 2.87 2.77
C LEU A 152 -18.86 2.94 1.37
N GLY A 153 -19.10 1.82 0.73
CA GLY A 153 -19.64 1.68 -0.62
C GLY A 153 -18.73 0.88 -1.54
N THR A 154 -19.14 0.70 -2.78
CA THR A 154 -18.40 -0.05 -3.80
C THR A 154 -17.32 0.80 -4.47
N VAL A 155 -16.19 0.18 -4.82
CA VAL A 155 -15.12 0.79 -5.63
C VAL A 155 -14.96 -0.03 -6.91
N PRO A 156 -15.07 0.60 -8.10
CA PRO A 156 -14.89 -0.08 -9.37
C PRO A 156 -13.47 -0.60 -9.58
N VAL A 157 -13.33 -1.74 -10.25
CA VAL A 157 -12.05 -2.27 -10.74
C VAL A 157 -11.74 -1.69 -12.11
N ASP A 158 -10.50 -1.23 -12.32
CA ASP A 158 -10.00 -0.82 -13.65
C ASP A 158 -9.67 -2.05 -14.51
N ILE A 159 -10.71 -2.71 -15.00
CA ILE A 159 -10.61 -3.89 -15.85
C ILE A 159 -9.83 -3.60 -17.13
N ALA A 160 -9.87 -2.37 -17.63
CA ALA A 160 -9.13 -1.99 -18.84
C ALA A 160 -7.62 -2.04 -18.60
N ALA A 161 -7.15 -1.57 -17.44
CA ALA A 161 -5.75 -1.67 -17.04
C ALA A 161 -5.31 -3.14 -16.88
N GLU A 162 -6.14 -3.99 -16.26
CA GLU A 162 -5.84 -5.41 -16.10
C GLU A 162 -5.73 -6.13 -17.46
N ARG A 163 -6.68 -5.89 -18.39
CA ARG A 163 -6.63 -6.44 -19.75
C ARG A 163 -5.37 -6.01 -20.48
N LYS A 164 -5.02 -4.72 -20.41
CA LYS A 164 -3.81 -4.20 -21.05
C LYS A 164 -2.55 -4.87 -20.50
N ALA A 165 -2.45 -5.04 -19.19
CA ALA A 165 -1.32 -5.71 -18.54
C ALA A 165 -1.19 -7.18 -18.99
N LEU A 166 -2.31 -7.88 -19.13
CA LEU A 166 -2.40 -9.26 -19.62
C LEU A 166 -2.18 -9.42 -21.14
N GLY A 167 -2.13 -8.32 -21.89
CA GLY A 167 -2.07 -8.35 -23.37
C GLY A 167 -3.37 -8.78 -24.02
N LEU A 168 -4.52 -8.65 -23.33
CA LEU A 168 -5.84 -9.02 -23.83
C LEU A 168 -6.48 -7.86 -24.61
N SER A 169 -7.41 -8.17 -25.50
CA SER A 169 -8.19 -7.17 -26.23
C SER A 169 -9.24 -6.50 -25.33
N VAL A 170 -9.71 -5.30 -25.71
CA VAL A 170 -10.62 -4.46 -24.92
C VAL A 170 -11.91 -5.18 -24.52
N ASN A 171 -12.45 -6.05 -25.39
CA ASN A 171 -13.71 -6.76 -25.16
C ASN A 171 -13.52 -8.19 -24.64
N GLU A 172 -12.29 -8.61 -24.40
CA GLU A 172 -12.02 -9.98 -23.95
C GLU A 172 -12.38 -10.13 -22.47
N PRO A 173 -13.18 -11.16 -22.09
CA PRO A 173 -13.58 -11.32 -20.70
C PRO A 173 -12.42 -11.79 -19.84
N LEU A 174 -12.35 -11.28 -18.60
CA LEU A 174 -11.43 -11.78 -17.57
C LEU A 174 -12.05 -13.05 -16.94
N ARG A 175 -11.54 -14.21 -17.31
CA ARG A 175 -11.98 -15.50 -16.77
C ARG A 175 -10.87 -16.10 -15.91
N SER A 176 -11.23 -16.67 -14.76
CA SER A 176 -10.26 -17.37 -13.91
C SER A 176 -9.52 -18.44 -14.72
N GLY A 177 -8.20 -18.49 -14.56
CA GLY A 177 -7.30 -19.32 -15.33
C GLY A 177 -6.75 -18.69 -16.62
N THR A 178 -7.19 -17.48 -16.99
CA THR A 178 -6.58 -16.75 -18.10
C THR A 178 -5.20 -16.23 -17.69
N HIS A 179 -4.17 -16.64 -18.43
CA HIS A 179 -2.80 -16.15 -18.27
C HIS A 179 -2.51 -14.98 -19.20
N ALA A 180 -1.52 -14.18 -18.84
CA ALA A 180 -0.96 -13.17 -19.74
C ALA A 180 -0.51 -13.81 -21.05
N ARG A 181 -0.71 -13.10 -22.16
CA ARG A 181 -0.31 -13.57 -23.49
C ARG A 181 1.21 -13.50 -23.66
N PRO A 182 1.78 -14.34 -24.55
CA PRO A 182 3.19 -14.17 -24.92
C PRO A 182 3.47 -12.75 -25.39
N GLY A 183 4.50 -12.12 -24.79
CA GLY A 183 4.86 -10.72 -25.08
C GLY A 183 3.99 -9.68 -24.38
N ALA A 184 3.10 -10.05 -23.48
CA ALA A 184 2.32 -9.12 -22.65
C ALA A 184 3.23 -8.28 -21.76
N PRO A 185 2.81 -7.06 -21.40
CA PRO A 185 3.57 -6.19 -20.47
C PRO A 185 3.80 -6.80 -19.08
N ALA A 186 2.89 -7.67 -18.62
CA ALA A 186 2.95 -8.35 -17.32
C ALA A 186 2.88 -9.88 -17.48
N PRO A 187 3.96 -10.55 -17.92
CA PRO A 187 3.92 -11.97 -18.32
C PRO A 187 3.61 -12.93 -17.16
N ALA A 188 3.89 -12.54 -15.91
CA ALA A 188 3.56 -13.34 -14.73
C ALA A 188 2.15 -13.14 -14.19
N MET A 189 1.33 -12.34 -14.87
CA MET A 189 -0.03 -12.02 -14.42
C MET A 189 -1.03 -13.10 -14.86
N ILE A 190 -1.95 -13.46 -13.96
CA ILE A 190 -3.01 -14.42 -14.17
C ILE A 190 -4.34 -13.87 -13.65
N VAL A 191 -5.44 -14.20 -14.30
CA VAL A 191 -6.78 -13.93 -13.75
C VAL A 191 -7.15 -15.05 -12.79
N ASN A 192 -7.38 -14.73 -11.51
CA ASN A 192 -7.77 -15.73 -10.51
C ASN A 192 -8.71 -15.12 -9.45
N GLY A 193 -10.03 -15.17 -9.71
CA GLY A 193 -11.05 -14.69 -8.79
C GLY A 193 -11.01 -15.33 -7.39
N PRO A 194 -10.85 -16.67 -7.26
CA PRO A 194 -10.75 -17.34 -5.96
C PRO A 194 -9.68 -16.80 -5.01
N THR A 195 -8.54 -16.31 -5.52
CA THR A 195 -7.50 -15.71 -4.63
C THR A 195 -7.99 -14.46 -3.92
N HIS A 196 -8.98 -13.77 -4.48
CA HIS A 196 -9.52 -12.52 -3.93
C HIS A 196 -10.73 -12.73 -3.01
N ALA A 197 -11.44 -13.86 -3.13
CA ALA A 197 -12.74 -14.06 -2.50
C ALA A 197 -12.72 -13.85 -0.98
N GLN A 198 -11.72 -14.41 -0.30
CA GLN A 198 -11.56 -14.35 1.17
C GLN A 198 -10.24 -13.67 1.60
N GLU A 199 -9.51 -13.06 0.67
CA GLU A 199 -8.24 -12.40 0.97
C GLU A 199 -8.49 -11.00 1.55
N HIS A 200 -7.82 -10.70 2.65
CA HIS A 200 -7.99 -9.43 3.37
C HIS A 200 -6.95 -8.38 3.00
N ALA A 201 -5.74 -8.79 2.59
CA ALA A 201 -4.61 -7.87 2.44
C ALA A 201 -4.87 -6.70 1.49
N VAL A 202 -5.63 -6.92 0.41
CA VAL A 202 -6.07 -5.86 -0.52
C VAL A 202 -7.28 -5.11 0.02
N GLU A 203 -8.24 -5.85 0.61
CA GLU A 203 -9.51 -5.27 1.07
C GLU A 203 -9.33 -4.21 2.15
N VAL A 204 -8.48 -4.46 3.16
CA VAL A 204 -8.27 -3.53 4.27
C VAL A 204 -7.68 -2.18 3.86
N GLN A 205 -7.09 -2.09 2.67
CA GLN A 205 -6.56 -0.84 2.13
C GLN A 205 -7.67 0.06 1.54
N ILE A 206 -8.78 -0.55 1.07
CA ILE A 206 -9.81 0.16 0.30
C ILE A 206 -10.53 1.23 1.11
N PRO A 207 -10.98 1.02 2.37
CA PRO A 207 -11.68 2.06 3.11
C PRO A 207 -10.85 3.32 3.38
N PHE A 208 -9.53 3.17 3.63
CA PHE A 208 -8.63 4.32 3.71
C PHE A 208 -8.55 5.07 2.38
N LEU A 209 -8.34 4.35 1.27
CA LEU A 209 -8.27 4.97 -0.07
C LEU A 209 -9.56 5.70 -0.45
N GLN A 210 -10.74 5.10 -0.19
CA GLN A 210 -12.04 5.76 -0.38
C GLN A 210 -12.14 7.06 0.41
N THR A 211 -11.62 7.06 1.66
CA THR A 211 -11.69 8.21 2.54
C THR A 211 -10.74 9.32 2.07
N VAL A 212 -9.52 9.00 1.67
CA VAL A 212 -8.49 10.02 1.35
C VAL A 212 -8.55 10.52 -0.09
N LEU A 213 -8.87 9.66 -1.08
CA LEU A 213 -8.88 10.03 -2.50
C LEU A 213 -10.24 10.48 -3.01
N GLY A 214 -11.33 9.94 -2.47
CA GLY A 214 -12.69 10.36 -2.82
C GLY A 214 -13.42 9.41 -3.78
N PRO A 215 -14.55 9.86 -4.37
CA PRO A 215 -15.50 8.99 -5.06
C PRO A 215 -15.07 8.53 -6.45
N ASP A 216 -14.14 9.23 -7.08
CA ASP A 216 -13.68 8.90 -8.45
C ASP A 216 -12.60 7.80 -8.48
N LEU A 217 -12.35 7.18 -7.32
CA LEU A 217 -11.36 6.13 -7.16
C LEU A 217 -11.76 4.86 -7.91
N THR A 218 -10.85 4.33 -8.72
CA THR A 218 -10.84 2.97 -9.24
C THR A 218 -9.67 2.19 -8.66
N ILE A 219 -9.77 0.87 -8.58
CA ILE A 219 -8.70 0.02 -8.08
C ILE A 219 -8.24 -1.01 -9.10
N VAL A 220 -6.99 -1.44 -9.01
CA VAL A 220 -6.46 -2.64 -9.64
C VAL A 220 -6.02 -3.57 -8.52
N PRO A 221 -6.89 -4.50 -8.07
CA PRO A 221 -6.62 -5.39 -6.95
C PRO A 221 -5.76 -6.57 -7.42
N LEU A 222 -4.59 -6.76 -6.79
CA LEU A 222 -3.62 -7.79 -7.15
C LEU A 222 -3.18 -8.56 -5.91
N ASN A 223 -3.07 -9.89 -6.05
CA ASN A 223 -2.52 -10.78 -5.04
C ASN A 223 -1.25 -11.44 -5.59
N ALA A 224 -0.09 -11.14 -5.00
CA ALA A 224 1.18 -11.75 -5.37
C ALA A 224 1.46 -12.98 -4.51
N GLY A 225 1.67 -14.11 -5.17
CA GLY A 225 2.15 -15.34 -4.54
C GLY A 225 3.61 -15.61 -4.87
N ASP A 226 3.98 -16.88 -5.06
CA ASP A 226 5.35 -17.25 -5.42
C ASP A 226 5.76 -16.60 -6.75
N ALA A 227 6.56 -15.54 -6.66
CA ALA A 227 7.01 -14.75 -7.80
C ALA A 227 8.39 -14.13 -7.52
N THR A 228 9.19 -13.99 -8.55
CA THR A 228 10.47 -13.27 -8.46
C THR A 228 10.24 -11.76 -8.32
N PRO A 229 11.22 -11.01 -7.80
CA PRO A 229 11.14 -9.54 -7.75
C PRO A 229 10.86 -8.92 -9.12
N GLN A 230 11.48 -9.44 -10.18
CA GLN A 230 11.29 -8.96 -11.54
C GLN A 230 9.87 -9.24 -12.07
N GLU A 231 9.31 -10.42 -11.83
CA GLU A 231 7.95 -10.76 -12.26
C GLU A 231 6.89 -9.83 -11.65
N VAL A 232 6.98 -9.55 -10.36
CA VAL A 232 6.11 -8.55 -9.72
C VAL A 232 6.43 -7.14 -10.21
N GLY A 233 7.72 -6.82 -10.38
CA GLY A 233 8.19 -5.55 -10.93
C GLY A 233 7.65 -5.28 -12.34
N ASP A 234 7.57 -6.29 -13.22
CA ASP A 234 6.99 -6.15 -14.56
C ASP A 234 5.51 -5.81 -14.51
N VAL A 235 4.76 -6.46 -13.61
CA VAL A 235 3.34 -6.12 -13.37
C VAL A 235 3.21 -4.67 -12.89
N LEU A 236 4.02 -4.25 -11.93
CA LEU A 236 4.01 -2.88 -11.44
C LEU A 236 4.39 -1.87 -12.52
N ARG A 237 5.40 -2.16 -13.35
CA ARG A 237 5.80 -1.30 -14.50
C ARG A 237 4.67 -1.15 -15.51
N ALA A 238 3.97 -2.25 -15.82
CA ALA A 238 2.83 -2.24 -16.74
C ALA A 238 1.65 -1.38 -16.24
N LEU A 239 1.47 -1.30 -14.91
CA LEU A 239 0.36 -0.63 -14.24
C LEU A 239 0.75 0.71 -13.59
N TRP A 240 2.01 1.15 -13.71
CA TRP A 240 2.54 2.32 -12.99
C TRP A 240 1.77 3.62 -13.25
N GLY A 241 1.29 3.81 -14.46
CA GLY A 241 0.49 4.96 -14.87
C GLY A 241 1.21 6.30 -14.77
N GLY A 242 0.43 7.37 -14.89
CA GLY A 242 0.81 8.77 -14.70
C GLY A 242 0.53 9.26 -13.27
N PRO A 243 0.43 10.58 -13.08
CA PRO A 243 0.15 11.21 -11.76
C PRO A 243 -1.22 10.83 -11.18
N GLU A 244 -2.12 10.31 -12.00
CA GLU A 244 -3.44 9.81 -11.60
C GLU A 244 -3.38 8.47 -10.85
N THR A 245 -2.21 7.81 -10.81
CA THR A 245 -2.05 6.46 -10.26
C THR A 245 -1.15 6.46 -9.04
N VAL A 246 -1.56 5.74 -7.98
CA VAL A 246 -0.72 5.39 -6.84
C VAL A 246 -0.57 3.87 -6.73
N ILE A 247 0.62 3.41 -6.37
CA ILE A 247 0.90 2.00 -6.04
C ILE A 247 0.81 1.82 -4.54
N VAL A 248 0.04 0.83 -4.08
CA VAL A 248 -0.13 0.49 -2.67
C VAL A 248 0.36 -0.94 -2.44
N ILE A 249 1.47 -1.08 -1.76
CA ILE A 249 2.02 -2.37 -1.35
C ILE A 249 1.52 -2.67 0.06
N SER A 250 0.84 -3.79 0.20
CA SER A 250 0.20 -4.21 1.44
C SER A 250 1.03 -5.30 2.12
N SER A 251 1.60 -5.02 3.29
CA SER A 251 2.44 -5.97 4.03
C SER A 251 2.57 -5.64 5.50
N ASP A 252 2.36 -6.62 6.36
CA ASP A 252 2.89 -6.63 7.71
C ASP A 252 4.34 -7.15 7.69
N LEU A 253 5.09 -6.97 8.79
CA LEU A 253 6.46 -7.42 8.95
C LEU A 253 6.53 -8.77 9.66
N SER A 254 7.31 -8.89 10.75
CA SER A 254 7.45 -10.13 11.51
C SER A 254 6.14 -10.54 12.21
N HIS A 255 5.94 -11.85 12.41
CA HIS A 255 4.72 -12.39 13.02
C HIS A 255 5.04 -13.29 14.19
N TYR A 256 4.32 -13.05 15.31
CA TYR A 256 4.28 -13.93 16.48
C TYR A 256 5.63 -14.23 17.13
N HIS A 257 6.60 -13.36 16.97
CA HIS A 257 7.84 -13.37 17.75
C HIS A 257 7.65 -12.61 19.07
N PRO A 258 8.42 -12.98 20.13
CA PRO A 258 8.51 -12.13 21.31
C PRO A 258 8.83 -10.69 20.93
N HIS A 259 8.26 -9.72 21.64
CA HIS A 259 8.25 -8.31 21.23
C HIS A 259 9.67 -7.75 20.98
N GLU A 260 10.64 -8.11 21.82
CA GLU A 260 12.04 -7.70 21.62
C GLU A 260 12.63 -8.28 20.33
N VAL A 261 12.39 -9.59 20.09
CA VAL A 261 12.85 -10.27 18.89
C VAL A 261 12.19 -9.72 17.63
N ALA A 262 10.87 -9.47 17.70
CA ALA A 262 10.11 -8.86 16.60
C ALA A 262 10.71 -7.52 16.19
N ARG A 263 10.99 -6.61 17.16
CA ARG A 263 11.60 -5.30 16.88
C ARG A 263 12.97 -5.42 16.21
N ALA A 264 13.81 -6.33 16.67
CA ALA A 264 15.15 -6.53 16.07
C ALA A 264 15.05 -7.04 14.61
N LEU A 265 14.11 -7.97 14.33
CA LEU A 265 13.85 -8.49 12.98
C LEU A 265 13.26 -7.40 12.08
N ASP A 266 12.33 -6.61 12.61
CA ASP A 266 11.67 -5.54 11.88
C ASP A 266 12.63 -4.40 11.55
N ASP A 267 13.50 -4.00 12.48
CA ASP A 267 14.53 -2.97 12.25
C ASP A 267 15.47 -3.38 11.11
N GLN A 268 15.88 -4.66 11.07
CA GLN A 268 16.66 -5.18 9.96
C GLN A 268 15.87 -5.15 8.63
N THR A 269 14.59 -5.50 8.66
CA THR A 269 13.74 -5.50 7.46
C THR A 269 13.50 -4.08 6.95
N ILE A 270 13.23 -3.15 7.85
CA ILE A 270 13.06 -1.73 7.56
C ILE A 270 14.33 -1.15 6.93
N ALA A 271 15.50 -1.45 7.51
CA ALA A 271 16.79 -1.01 6.95
C ALA A 271 17.03 -1.55 5.54
N ASP A 272 16.75 -2.83 5.29
CA ASP A 272 16.89 -3.42 3.96
C ASP A 272 15.92 -2.79 2.94
N ILE A 273 14.67 -2.55 3.32
CA ILE A 273 13.68 -1.87 2.47
C ILE A 273 14.14 -0.45 2.15
N ALA A 274 14.56 0.33 3.16
CA ALA A 274 15.03 1.70 3.00
C ALA A 274 16.26 1.80 2.08
N ALA A 275 17.17 0.82 2.17
CA ALA A 275 18.35 0.70 1.31
C ALA A 275 18.08 0.06 -0.07
N LEU A 276 16.83 -0.26 -0.38
CA LEU A 276 16.42 -1.02 -1.57
C LEU A 276 17.18 -2.35 -1.72
N HIS A 277 17.54 -2.99 -0.61
CA HIS A 277 18.13 -4.32 -0.60
C HIS A 277 17.06 -5.38 -0.81
N LEU A 278 17.19 -6.19 -1.86
CA LEU A 278 16.28 -7.29 -2.18
C LEU A 278 17.08 -8.56 -2.45
N PRO A 279 16.50 -9.75 -2.23
CA PRO A 279 15.11 -9.97 -1.85
C PRO A 279 14.87 -9.88 -0.33
N ILE A 280 13.76 -9.28 0.07
CA ILE A 280 13.18 -9.48 1.41
C ILE A 280 12.62 -10.90 1.46
N HIS A 281 12.98 -11.65 2.51
CA HIS A 281 12.53 -13.04 2.64
C HIS A 281 11.08 -13.13 3.17
N PRO A 282 10.22 -14.05 2.67
CA PRO A 282 8.81 -14.18 3.11
C PRO A 282 8.59 -14.42 4.62
N ARG A 283 9.61 -14.92 5.34
CA ARG A 283 9.54 -15.05 6.82
C ARG A 283 9.70 -13.72 7.56
N ARG A 284 10.14 -12.66 6.89
CA ARG A 284 10.36 -11.33 7.48
C ARG A 284 9.21 -10.36 7.22
N ALA A 285 8.43 -10.62 6.17
CA ALA A 285 7.25 -9.85 5.80
C ALA A 285 6.30 -10.74 5.02
N CYS A 286 5.00 -10.74 5.37
CA CYS A 286 4.01 -11.53 4.62
C CYS A 286 3.86 -11.05 3.18
N GLY A 287 3.99 -9.73 2.94
CA GLY A 287 4.02 -9.11 1.62
C GLY A 287 5.42 -9.01 1.00
N ALA A 288 6.33 -9.95 1.30
CA ALA A 288 7.69 -9.90 0.75
C ALA A 288 7.72 -9.90 -0.79
N TYR A 289 6.85 -10.66 -1.46
CA TYR A 289 6.77 -10.66 -2.92
C TYR A 289 6.34 -9.29 -3.49
N PRO A 290 5.25 -8.65 -3.03
CA PRO A 290 4.92 -7.28 -3.41
C PRO A 290 6.01 -6.26 -3.12
N ILE A 291 6.61 -6.31 -1.91
CA ILE A 291 7.72 -5.42 -1.54
C ILE A 291 8.87 -5.57 -2.51
N ASN A 292 9.34 -6.80 -2.77
CA ASN A 292 10.45 -7.07 -3.67
C ASN A 292 10.19 -6.55 -5.09
N GLY A 293 8.95 -6.67 -5.59
CA GLY A 293 8.57 -6.10 -6.87
C GLY A 293 8.64 -4.58 -6.89
N LEU A 294 8.18 -3.90 -5.84
CA LEU A 294 8.32 -2.45 -5.72
C LEU A 294 9.80 -2.05 -5.69
N LEU A 295 10.64 -2.69 -4.87
CA LEU A 295 12.07 -2.40 -4.76
C LEU A 295 12.79 -2.60 -6.11
N ASP A 296 12.42 -3.63 -6.88
CA ASP A 296 12.93 -3.86 -8.23
C ASP A 296 12.58 -2.70 -9.19
N VAL A 297 11.35 -2.20 -9.12
CA VAL A 297 10.94 -1.02 -9.90
C VAL A 297 11.71 0.23 -9.47
N LEU A 298 11.82 0.49 -8.17
CA LEU A 298 12.47 1.69 -7.65
C LEU A 298 13.97 1.72 -7.99
N LYS A 299 14.67 0.59 -7.94
CA LYS A 299 16.07 0.46 -8.36
C LYS A 299 16.27 0.78 -9.83
N GLY A 300 15.33 0.42 -10.70
CA GLY A 300 15.38 0.65 -12.14
C GLY A 300 14.97 2.07 -12.57
N ARG A 301 14.30 2.86 -11.72
CA ARG A 301 13.77 4.19 -12.05
C ARG A 301 14.62 5.29 -11.43
N LYS A 302 15.30 6.07 -12.29
CA LYS A 302 16.07 7.23 -11.84
C LYS A 302 15.16 8.26 -11.16
N GLY A 303 15.64 8.85 -10.07
CA GLY A 303 14.91 9.90 -9.35
C GLY A 303 13.88 9.40 -8.35
N MET A 304 13.64 8.09 -8.24
CA MET A 304 12.80 7.55 -7.18
C MET A 304 13.53 7.54 -5.85
N ARG A 305 12.84 8.00 -4.80
CA ARG A 305 13.33 7.99 -3.42
C ARG A 305 12.27 7.39 -2.50
N LEU A 306 12.67 6.46 -1.66
CA LEU A 306 11.82 5.79 -0.68
C LEU A 306 12.16 6.32 0.71
N PHE A 307 11.14 6.68 1.49
CA PHE A 307 11.26 7.21 2.84
C PHE A 307 10.46 6.33 3.79
N GLU A 308 11.11 5.91 4.87
CA GLU A 308 10.39 5.37 6.03
C GLU A 308 9.59 6.51 6.67
N LEU A 309 8.34 6.25 7.05
CA LEU A 309 7.49 7.20 7.75
C LEU A 309 7.45 6.88 9.24
N GLY A 310 7.33 5.61 9.59
CA GLY A 310 7.30 5.15 10.96
C GLY A 310 6.89 3.70 11.06
N CYS A 311 7.11 3.14 12.25
CA CYS A 311 6.87 1.73 12.55
C CYS A 311 6.24 1.55 13.94
N SER A 312 5.60 0.41 14.13
CA SER A 312 5.00 -0.03 15.40
C SER A 312 4.88 -1.55 15.43
N THR A 313 4.37 -2.07 16.52
CA THR A 313 3.96 -3.47 16.65
C THR A 313 2.54 -3.55 17.22
N SER A 314 1.92 -4.73 17.18
CA SER A 314 0.63 -4.95 17.84
C SER A 314 0.67 -4.77 19.35
N GLY A 315 1.85 -4.82 19.97
CA GLY A 315 2.09 -4.58 21.39
C GLY A 315 2.29 -3.10 21.76
N ASP A 316 2.40 -2.20 20.79
CA ASP A 316 2.63 -0.77 21.01
C ASP A 316 1.34 0.05 21.18
N ASP A 317 0.17 -0.60 21.30
CA ASP A 317 -1.14 0.04 21.52
C ASP A 317 -1.49 1.14 20.50
N GLY A 318 -1.05 0.98 19.25
CA GLY A 318 -1.26 1.96 18.19
C GLY A 318 -0.33 3.18 18.25
N VAL A 319 0.63 3.21 19.17
CA VAL A 319 1.68 4.24 19.18
C VAL A 319 2.69 3.93 18.08
N VAL A 320 2.97 4.91 17.24
CA VAL A 320 3.91 4.79 16.13
C VAL A 320 5.18 5.57 16.43
N ALA A 321 6.33 4.91 16.32
CA ALA A 321 7.63 5.57 16.29
C ALA A 321 7.88 6.10 14.89
N LEU A 322 8.14 7.40 14.76
CA LEU A 322 8.53 8.00 13.49
C LEU A 322 9.94 7.57 13.08
N ALA A 323 10.22 7.61 11.78
CA ALA A 323 11.54 7.33 11.25
C ALA A 323 12.65 8.11 12.00
N GLY A 324 13.66 7.40 12.43
CA GLY A 324 14.78 7.97 13.21
C GLY A 324 14.46 8.32 14.67
N GLN A 325 13.25 8.06 15.16
CA GLN A 325 12.90 8.24 16.58
C GLN A 325 12.97 6.93 17.37
N PRO A 326 13.25 6.98 18.68
CA PRO A 326 13.22 5.79 19.51
C PRO A 326 11.81 5.19 19.59
N ARG A 327 11.72 3.87 19.57
CA ARG A 327 10.46 3.14 19.76
C ARG A 327 9.94 3.32 21.20
N PRO A 328 8.62 3.25 21.43
CA PRO A 328 8.04 3.31 22.77
C PRO A 328 8.57 2.15 23.63
N ALA A 329 8.54 2.33 24.96
CA ALA A 329 8.89 1.26 25.89
C ALA A 329 7.95 0.06 25.71
N MET A 330 8.50 -1.16 25.69
CA MET A 330 7.72 -2.39 25.66
C MET A 330 7.03 -2.61 27.01
N ARG A 331 5.77 -3.03 26.98
CA ARG A 331 5.06 -3.46 28.20
C ARG A 331 5.50 -4.85 28.65
N ASP A 332 5.62 -5.75 27.67
CA ASP A 332 6.04 -7.14 27.85
C ASP A 332 6.98 -7.50 26.69
N ALA A 333 8.21 -7.88 27.01
CA ALA A 333 9.21 -8.25 26.03
C ALA A 333 8.94 -9.63 25.41
N ASP A 334 8.23 -10.49 26.12
CA ASP A 334 7.92 -11.87 25.72
C ASP A 334 6.57 -11.99 25.00
N GLU A 335 5.74 -10.93 24.99
CA GLU A 335 4.44 -10.95 24.30
C GLU A 335 4.64 -11.19 22.79
N PRO A 336 3.97 -12.20 22.20
CA PRO A 336 4.03 -12.40 20.74
C PRO A 336 3.34 -11.26 20.00
N VAL A 337 4.06 -10.58 19.10
CA VAL A 337 3.54 -9.42 18.36
C VAL A 337 3.69 -9.58 16.86
N VAL A 338 3.01 -8.70 16.11
CA VAL A 338 3.15 -8.50 14.67
C VAL A 338 3.73 -7.11 14.43
N GLY A 339 4.73 -7.02 13.56
CA GLY A 339 5.39 -5.77 13.20
C GLY A 339 4.71 -5.03 12.06
N TYR A 340 4.74 -3.71 12.11
CA TYR A 340 4.12 -2.80 11.14
C TYR A 340 5.09 -1.69 10.74
N VAL A 341 5.05 -1.31 9.46
CA VAL A 341 5.81 -0.16 8.95
C VAL A 341 5.04 0.56 7.85
N SER A 342 5.26 1.85 7.73
CA SER A 342 4.82 2.63 6.57
C SER A 342 5.99 3.29 5.88
N PHE A 343 6.01 3.17 4.54
CA PHE A 343 6.91 3.86 3.64
C PHE A 343 6.15 4.65 2.59
N ALA A 344 6.79 5.69 2.05
CA ALA A 344 6.29 6.40 0.89
C ALA A 344 7.42 6.69 -0.10
N ALA A 345 7.14 6.59 -1.40
CA ALA A 345 8.10 6.81 -2.47
C ALA A 345 7.65 7.96 -3.36
N TRP A 346 8.58 8.87 -3.66
CA TRP A 346 8.38 9.99 -4.59
C TRP A 346 9.30 9.87 -5.78
N GLU A 347 8.85 10.40 -6.90
CA GLU A 347 9.65 10.63 -8.09
C GLU A 347 10.13 12.09 -8.07
N SER A 348 11.45 12.28 -7.93
CA SER A 348 12.06 13.63 -8.04
C SER A 348 11.85 14.13 -9.47
N LYS A 349 11.39 15.36 -9.65
CA LYS A 349 11.44 15.99 -10.96
C LYS A 349 12.92 16.03 -11.39
N PRO A 350 13.25 15.74 -12.67
CA PRO A 350 14.59 16.03 -13.17
C PRO A 350 14.91 17.50 -12.87
N GLU A 351 16.07 17.78 -12.30
CA GLU A 351 16.57 19.14 -12.11
C GLU A 351 16.66 19.84 -13.49
N ALA A 352 15.60 20.53 -13.89
CA ALA A 352 15.62 21.42 -15.04
C ALA A 352 16.25 22.79 -14.73
N ASP A 353 16.62 23.04 -13.47
CA ASP A 353 17.01 24.38 -12.99
C ASP A 353 18.48 24.53 -12.55
N ALA A 354 19.36 23.56 -12.79
CA ALA A 354 20.78 23.71 -12.46
C ALA A 354 21.60 24.40 -13.58
N LEU A 355 21.01 24.75 -14.73
CA LEU A 355 21.72 25.38 -15.88
C LEU A 355 21.32 26.82 -16.15
N ALA A 356 20.43 27.42 -15.38
CA ALA A 356 20.04 28.83 -15.60
C ALA A 356 20.84 29.83 -14.74
N GLY A 357 21.85 29.41 -14.01
CA GLY A 357 22.62 30.26 -13.07
C GLY A 357 24.11 30.48 -13.41
N ALA A 358 24.59 30.00 -14.57
CA ALA A 358 26.03 30.03 -14.88
C ALA A 358 26.48 31.04 -15.97
N ASP A 359 25.58 31.84 -16.53
CA ASP A 359 25.92 32.81 -17.57
C ASP A 359 25.63 34.26 -17.13
N ASP A 360 26.25 34.75 -16.08
CA ASP A 360 26.45 36.20 -15.87
C ASP A 360 27.54 36.49 -14.82
N LEU A 361 28.81 36.24 -15.17
CA LEU A 361 29.96 36.89 -14.55
C LEU A 361 31.06 37.12 -15.61
N GLY A 362 30.69 37.89 -16.63
CA GLY A 362 31.64 38.52 -17.53
C GLY A 362 32.25 39.76 -16.83
N THR A 363 33.27 39.59 -16.00
CA THR A 363 34.08 40.72 -15.52
C THR A 363 35.46 40.68 -16.14
N SER A 364 35.62 41.60 -17.10
CA SER A 364 36.85 42.11 -17.67
C SER A 364 37.91 42.39 -16.61
N VAL A 365 38.96 41.60 -16.52
CA VAL A 365 40.18 41.94 -15.80
C VAL A 365 41.17 42.57 -16.81
N ARG A 366 41.36 43.91 -16.70
CA ARG A 366 42.47 44.63 -17.37
C ARG A 366 43.77 44.34 -16.61
N HIS A 367 44.76 43.81 -17.30
CA HIS A 367 46.13 43.71 -16.83
C HIS A 367 46.81 45.11 -16.86
N PRO A 368 47.52 45.53 -15.79
CA PRO A 368 48.42 46.66 -15.91
C PRO A 368 49.79 46.19 -16.42
N THR A 369 50.23 46.83 -17.52
CA THR A 369 51.59 46.72 -18.07
C THR A 369 52.59 47.38 -17.11
N VAL A 370 53.54 46.61 -16.61
CA VAL A 370 54.74 47.12 -15.92
C VAL A 370 55.83 47.28 -16.94
N ARG A 371 56.31 48.55 -17.13
CA ARG A 371 57.56 48.83 -17.86
C ARG A 371 58.72 48.73 -16.87
N CYS A 372 59.74 47.98 -17.25
CA CYS A 372 61.06 48.05 -16.63
C CYS A 372 61.82 49.28 -17.10
N CYS A 373 62.48 49.95 -16.15
CA CYS A 373 63.77 50.58 -16.28
C CYS A 373 64.68 50.02 -15.20
#